data_654ef4bfdd0cff6a679d4f390b71d5c2
#
_entry.id   654ef4bfdd0cff6a679d4f390b71d5c2
#
_cell.length_a   1.000
_cell.length_b   1.000
_cell.length_c   1.000
_cell.angle_alpha   90.00
_cell.angle_beta   90.00
_cell.angle_gamma   90.00
#
_symmetry.space_group_name_H-M   'P 1'
#
loop_
_entity.id
_entity.type
_entity.pdbx_description
1 polymer ?
#
loop_
_entity_poly.entity_id
_entity_poly.type
_entity_poly.pdbx_seq_one_letter_code
_entity_poly.pdbx_strand_id
1 'polypeptide(L)'
;MPDDTTAIPRPAPSPNDGEPPVSGLGLVHEQGRALRLTHDGEDLVRYVYRPWDAQVESPRPYFHPIRTLGGDTVSLYRPHDHVWHKGIAWSLPNVGTANFWGGPTYLRGQGYQQLDNDGSTVHRAFDGVESAPDLISVAERLAWVTRQGDTWFTERRRLRVTAAPERGAWTLVFETSFTNRTGTAVPIGSPTTEGRPNAGYGGLFWRGPRSFSGGRVHAEGSEGDDDMMGTRSPWMGFVGRHDGTDRSSSLVFVDAPDNPGHPVRWFVRSGIFACVCPAPFFDEVVRADPGATLTYRYAVVVADGAHDQDGCGALADLGLGELGRAADDPVRVAE
;
A
#
# COMPACT_ATOMS: atom_id res chain seq x y z
N MET A 1 56.17 -14.04 -46.43
CA MET A 1 55.57 -13.36 -45.25
C MET A 1 54.49 -14.29 -44.75
N PRO A 2 54.63 -15.03 -43.63
CA PRO A 2 53.54 -15.77 -43.07
C PRO A 2 52.64 -14.84 -42.26
N ASP A 3 51.38 -14.98 -42.52
CA ASP A 3 50.26 -14.28 -41.87
C ASP A 3 50.04 -14.94 -40.50
N ASP A 4 50.55 -14.30 -39.44
CA ASP A 4 50.40 -14.76 -38.04
C ASP A 4 49.16 -14.09 -37.42
N THR A 5 47.97 -14.58 -37.85
CA THR A 5 46.73 -14.26 -37.18
C THR A 5 46.61 -15.15 -35.91
N THR A 6 47.25 -14.72 -34.83
CA THR A 6 46.99 -15.29 -33.51
C THR A 6 45.52 -15.03 -33.13
N ALA A 7 44.71 -16.06 -33.30
CA ALA A 7 43.33 -16.04 -32.85
C ALA A 7 43.32 -15.80 -31.31
N ILE A 8 42.71 -14.70 -30.88
CA ILE A 8 42.45 -14.42 -29.44
C ILE A 8 41.59 -15.57 -28.91
N PRO A 9 42.08 -16.33 -27.91
CA PRO A 9 41.30 -17.42 -27.34
C PRO A 9 39.99 -16.84 -26.78
N ARG A 10 38.86 -17.51 -27.10
CA ARG A 10 37.57 -17.20 -26.46
C ARG A 10 37.75 -17.29 -24.95
N PRO A 11 37.28 -16.29 -24.22
CA PRO A 11 37.24 -16.40 -22.74
C PRO A 11 36.50 -17.68 -22.35
N ALA A 12 36.99 -18.34 -21.30
CA ALA A 12 36.27 -19.47 -20.70
C ALA A 12 34.86 -19.04 -20.33
N PRO A 13 33.84 -19.91 -20.47
CA PRO A 13 32.48 -19.57 -20.04
C PRO A 13 32.48 -19.14 -18.58
N SER A 14 31.73 -18.05 -18.29
CA SER A 14 31.54 -17.58 -16.93
C SER A 14 30.93 -18.70 -16.09
N PRO A 15 31.31 -18.88 -14.81
CA PRO A 15 30.62 -19.82 -13.94
C PRO A 15 29.12 -19.62 -13.83
N ASN A 16 28.61 -18.45 -14.28
CA ASN A 16 27.19 -18.13 -14.34
C ASN A 16 26.56 -18.37 -15.73
N ASP A 17 27.35 -18.85 -16.72
CA ASP A 17 26.83 -19.23 -18.03
C ASP A 17 26.08 -20.58 -17.91
N GLY A 18 24.86 -20.55 -17.37
CA GLY A 18 24.04 -21.73 -17.18
C GLY A 18 23.22 -21.74 -15.88
N GLU A 19 23.29 -20.66 -15.08
CA GLU A 19 22.28 -20.51 -14.02
C GLU A 19 20.89 -20.43 -14.66
N PRO A 20 19.92 -21.23 -14.17
CA PRO A 20 18.56 -21.13 -14.67
C PRO A 20 18.05 -19.71 -14.44
N PRO A 21 17.25 -19.15 -15.37
CA PRO A 21 16.64 -17.84 -15.15
C PRO A 21 15.89 -17.83 -13.84
N VAL A 22 16.01 -16.75 -13.08
CA VAL A 22 15.22 -16.53 -11.85
C VAL A 22 13.75 -16.58 -12.26
N SER A 23 12.99 -17.52 -11.72
CA SER A 23 11.56 -17.65 -12.00
C SER A 23 10.74 -17.47 -10.72
N GLY A 24 9.57 -16.84 -10.88
CA GLY A 24 8.68 -16.54 -9.79
C GLY A 24 9.11 -15.33 -8.94
N LEU A 25 8.58 -15.29 -7.73
CA LEU A 25 8.83 -14.18 -6.81
C LEU A 25 10.24 -14.25 -6.23
N GLY A 26 10.85 -13.08 -6.05
CA GLY A 26 12.15 -12.91 -5.43
C GLY A 26 12.19 -11.66 -4.54
N LEU A 27 13.13 -11.64 -3.59
CA LEU A 27 13.27 -10.54 -2.63
C LEU A 27 14.72 -10.10 -2.53
N VAL A 28 14.95 -8.79 -2.64
CA VAL A 28 16.23 -8.16 -2.38
C VAL A 28 16.09 -7.22 -1.19
N HIS A 29 16.88 -7.45 -0.14
CA HIS A 29 16.90 -6.60 1.04
C HIS A 29 17.94 -5.48 0.87
N GLU A 30 17.48 -4.26 0.63
CA GLU A 30 18.29 -3.04 0.76
C GLU A 30 18.40 -2.70 2.25
N GLN A 31 19.41 -3.28 2.92
CA GLN A 31 19.52 -3.23 4.36
C GLN A 31 19.49 -1.81 4.93
N GLY A 32 18.65 -1.61 5.95
CA GLY A 32 18.44 -0.30 6.58
C GLY A 32 17.54 0.64 5.79
N ARG A 33 16.91 0.20 4.68
CA ARG A 33 16.13 1.08 3.81
C ARG A 33 14.83 0.46 3.29
N ALA A 34 14.92 -0.64 2.53
CA ALA A 34 13.77 -1.17 1.80
C ALA A 34 13.86 -2.68 1.53
N LEU A 35 12.73 -3.28 1.22
CA LEU A 35 12.62 -4.57 0.57
C LEU A 35 12.15 -4.33 -0.87
N ARG A 36 12.86 -4.88 -1.85
CA ARG A 36 12.49 -4.86 -3.25
C ARG A 36 12.02 -6.26 -3.64
N LEU A 37 10.78 -6.35 -4.05
CA LEU A 37 10.14 -7.60 -4.45
C LEU A 37 10.09 -7.66 -5.97
N THR A 38 10.47 -8.81 -6.53
CA THR A 38 10.58 -9.02 -7.97
C THR A 38 9.72 -10.21 -8.41
N HIS A 39 9.43 -10.29 -9.70
CA HIS A 39 8.91 -11.47 -10.36
C HIS A 39 9.71 -11.70 -11.64
N ASP A 40 10.23 -12.93 -11.83
CA ASP A 40 11.12 -13.28 -12.93
C ASP A 40 12.32 -12.32 -13.08
N GLY A 41 12.83 -11.81 -11.95
CA GLY A 41 13.93 -10.85 -11.90
C GLY A 41 13.55 -9.37 -12.09
N GLU A 42 12.32 -9.07 -12.53
CA GLU A 42 11.83 -7.70 -12.75
C GLU A 42 11.15 -7.14 -11.49
N ASP A 43 11.35 -5.84 -11.22
CA ASP A 43 10.81 -5.19 -10.04
C ASP A 43 9.28 -5.07 -10.09
N LEU A 44 8.58 -5.64 -9.10
CA LEU A 44 7.16 -5.45 -8.87
C LEU A 44 6.88 -4.28 -7.93
N VAL A 45 7.50 -4.32 -6.76
CA VAL A 45 7.22 -3.34 -5.72
C VAL A 45 8.41 -3.16 -4.79
N ARG A 46 8.62 -1.92 -4.37
CA ARG A 46 9.59 -1.59 -3.35
C ARG A 46 8.89 -1.13 -2.07
N TYR A 47 9.06 -1.87 -1.00
CA TYR A 47 8.59 -1.52 0.35
C TYR A 47 9.69 -0.78 1.09
N VAL A 48 9.55 0.54 1.22
CA VAL A 48 10.48 1.40 1.96
C VAL A 48 10.05 1.40 3.42
N TYR A 49 10.77 0.65 4.27
CA TYR A 49 10.45 0.53 5.69
C TYR A 49 11.16 1.58 6.55
N ARG A 50 12.20 2.24 6.03
CA ARG A 50 12.86 3.40 6.66
C ARG A 50 12.93 4.57 5.69
N PRO A 51 11.87 5.37 5.60
CA PRO A 51 11.85 6.58 4.76
C PRO A 51 12.76 7.68 5.34
N TRP A 52 13.19 8.58 4.45
CA TRP A 52 13.98 9.77 4.80
C TRP A 52 13.19 11.05 4.49
N ASP A 53 11.89 10.99 4.71
CA ASP A 53 11.00 12.10 4.43
C ASP A 53 11.09 13.17 5.53
N ALA A 54 10.73 14.41 5.17
CA ALA A 54 10.63 15.49 6.15
C ALA A 54 9.51 15.20 7.17
N GLN A 55 9.66 15.66 8.41
CA GLN A 55 8.68 15.40 9.48
C GLN A 55 7.26 15.87 9.12
N VAL A 56 7.13 16.99 8.40
CA VAL A 56 5.84 17.51 7.91
C VAL A 56 5.12 16.53 6.96
N GLU A 57 5.81 15.56 6.42
CA GLU A 57 5.24 14.51 5.57
C GLU A 57 4.80 13.28 6.36
N SER A 58 4.93 13.29 7.70
CA SER A 58 4.63 12.17 8.58
C SER A 58 5.34 10.90 8.12
N PRO A 59 6.67 10.77 8.28
CA PRO A 59 7.45 9.64 7.80
C PRO A 59 6.87 8.31 8.26
N ARG A 60 6.63 7.41 7.32
CA ARG A 60 6.03 6.09 7.55
C ARG A 60 6.41 5.12 6.45
N PRO A 61 6.43 3.81 6.70
CA PRO A 61 6.65 2.83 5.64
C PRO A 61 5.62 2.94 4.51
N TYR A 62 6.09 2.74 3.28
CA TYR A 62 5.27 2.86 2.09
C TYR A 62 5.75 1.93 0.97
N PHE A 63 4.88 1.71 -0.02
CA PHE A 63 5.15 0.96 -1.23
C PHE A 63 5.27 1.92 -2.41
N HIS A 64 6.46 2.03 -2.99
CA HIS A 64 6.72 2.78 -4.23
C HIS A 64 8.15 2.52 -4.74
N PRO A 65 8.35 2.34 -6.07
CA PRO A 65 7.32 2.18 -7.08
C PRO A 65 6.54 0.88 -6.91
N ILE A 66 5.32 0.85 -7.47
CA ILE A 66 4.48 -0.33 -7.63
C ILE A 66 4.30 -0.51 -9.14
N ARG A 67 4.52 -1.73 -9.64
CA ARG A 67 4.44 -2.06 -11.06
C ARG A 67 3.49 -3.23 -11.29
N THR A 68 2.89 -3.27 -12.46
CA THR A 68 2.22 -4.48 -12.96
C THR A 68 3.26 -5.54 -13.37
N LEU A 69 2.83 -6.75 -13.66
CA LEU A 69 3.70 -7.80 -14.22
C LEU A 69 4.27 -7.36 -15.59
N GLY A 70 3.52 -6.58 -16.37
CA GLY A 70 3.98 -5.97 -17.62
C GLY A 70 4.92 -4.77 -17.44
N GLY A 71 5.28 -4.40 -16.20
CA GLY A 71 6.28 -3.38 -15.87
C GLY A 71 5.74 -1.94 -15.77
N ASP A 72 4.44 -1.71 -15.99
CA ASP A 72 3.86 -0.38 -15.91
C ASP A 72 3.77 0.12 -14.46
N THR A 73 4.24 1.34 -14.20
CA THR A 73 4.18 1.94 -12.87
C THR A 73 2.78 2.46 -12.56
N VAL A 74 2.19 1.96 -11.49
CA VAL A 74 0.82 2.28 -11.05
C VAL A 74 0.75 3.08 -9.75
N SER A 75 1.83 3.74 -9.35
CA SER A 75 1.87 4.56 -8.15
C SER A 75 2.62 5.86 -8.34
N LEU A 76 2.35 6.87 -7.51
CA LEU A 76 3.04 8.16 -7.51
C LEU A 76 3.56 8.47 -6.10
N TYR A 77 4.79 8.98 -6.04
CA TYR A 77 5.48 9.36 -4.81
C TYR A 77 5.76 10.85 -4.77
N ARG A 78 5.39 11.49 -3.65
CA ARG A 78 5.62 12.91 -3.36
C ARG A 78 5.22 13.84 -4.52
N PRO A 79 3.95 13.78 -5.01
CA PRO A 79 3.50 14.77 -5.99
C PRO A 79 3.63 16.19 -5.40
N HIS A 80 3.91 17.18 -6.25
CA HIS A 80 4.19 18.56 -5.79
C HIS A 80 3.02 19.20 -5.03
N ASP A 81 1.80 18.73 -5.27
CA ASP A 81 0.57 19.20 -4.64
C ASP A 81 0.30 18.57 -3.25
N HIS A 82 0.85 17.36 -3.00
CA HIS A 82 0.67 16.59 -1.77
C HIS A 82 1.93 15.75 -1.50
N VAL A 83 3.02 16.35 -1.06
CA VAL A 83 4.31 15.66 -0.84
C VAL A 83 4.24 14.53 0.19
N TRP A 84 3.23 14.51 1.03
CA TRP A 84 2.96 13.43 1.99
C TRP A 84 2.21 12.21 1.39
N HIS A 85 1.82 12.21 0.10
CA HIS A 85 1.31 11.01 -0.57
C HIS A 85 2.46 10.12 -1.06
N LYS A 86 2.42 8.83 -0.71
CA LYS A 86 3.57 7.91 -0.78
C LYS A 86 3.25 6.58 -1.50
N GLY A 87 2.68 6.60 -2.70
CA GLY A 87 2.27 5.36 -3.38
C GLY A 87 1.15 4.66 -2.60
N ILE A 88 1.44 3.53 -1.94
CA ILE A 88 0.52 2.92 -0.96
C ILE A 88 1.14 3.06 0.43
N ALA A 89 0.37 3.57 1.39
CA ALA A 89 0.78 3.64 2.79
C ALA A 89 -0.43 3.59 3.74
N TRP A 90 -0.26 2.97 4.90
CA TRP A 90 -1.20 3.12 6.01
C TRP A 90 -1.01 4.49 6.65
N SER A 91 -2.05 5.31 6.66
CA SER A 91 -1.96 6.72 7.04
C SER A 91 -3.24 7.21 7.68
N LEU A 92 -3.14 7.89 8.82
CA LEU A 92 -4.30 8.38 9.58
C LEU A 92 -4.13 9.87 9.95
N PRO A 93 -5.05 10.75 9.53
CA PRO A 93 -4.89 12.21 9.73
C PRO A 93 -5.24 12.69 11.14
N ASN A 94 -6.18 12.00 11.80
CA ASN A 94 -6.72 12.41 13.10
C ASN A 94 -6.60 11.26 14.10
N VAL A 95 -5.50 11.22 14.84
CA VAL A 95 -5.23 10.23 15.90
C VAL A 95 -5.01 10.98 17.21
N GLY A 96 -6.07 11.20 17.98
CA GLY A 96 -6.04 12.14 19.09
C GLY A 96 -5.66 13.54 18.58
N THR A 97 -4.55 14.08 19.10
CA THR A 97 -3.99 15.36 18.68
C THR A 97 -2.89 15.24 17.63
N ALA A 98 -2.49 14.00 17.26
CA ALA A 98 -1.41 13.73 16.31
C ALA A 98 -1.94 13.47 14.89
N ASN A 99 -1.09 13.76 13.92
CA ASN A 99 -1.30 13.54 12.50
C ASN A 99 -0.27 12.52 11.98
N PHE A 100 -0.71 11.31 11.60
CA PHE A 100 0.12 10.28 10.96
C PHE A 100 -0.17 10.16 9.44
N TRP A 101 -0.72 11.22 8.86
CA TRP A 101 -0.97 11.37 7.43
C TRP A 101 0.06 12.27 6.76
N GLY A 102 0.37 13.39 7.44
CA GLY A 102 1.26 14.44 6.96
C GLY A 102 0.52 15.65 6.38
N GLY A 103 1.24 16.77 6.32
CA GLY A 103 0.69 18.05 5.92
C GLY A 103 -0.31 18.62 6.92
N PRO A 104 -1.14 19.59 6.50
CA PRO A 104 -2.01 20.31 7.43
C PRO A 104 -3.12 19.42 7.99
N THR A 105 -3.41 19.61 9.29
CA THR A 105 -4.52 18.97 10.00
C THR A 105 -5.79 19.80 9.84
N TYR A 106 -6.92 19.16 9.58
CA TYR A 106 -8.21 19.84 9.55
C TYR A 106 -8.76 20.01 10.95
N LEU A 107 -9.10 21.24 11.30
CA LEU A 107 -9.71 21.59 12.58
C LEU A 107 -11.14 22.11 12.35
N ARG A 108 -12.06 21.61 13.17
CA ARG A 108 -13.47 22.04 13.11
C ARG A 108 -13.61 23.56 13.24
N GLY A 109 -14.27 24.18 12.24
CA GLY A 109 -14.50 25.61 12.17
C GLY A 109 -13.30 26.48 11.80
N GLN A 110 -12.11 25.91 11.65
CA GLN A 110 -10.88 26.63 11.27
C GLN A 110 -10.29 26.20 9.92
N GLY A 111 -10.74 25.03 9.40
CA GLY A 111 -10.19 24.48 8.17
C GLY A 111 -8.82 23.82 8.38
N TYR A 112 -8.04 23.73 7.29
CA TYR A 112 -6.70 23.15 7.33
C TYR A 112 -5.68 24.10 7.95
N GLN A 113 -4.98 23.62 8.98
CA GLN A 113 -3.93 24.33 9.68
C GLN A 113 -2.65 23.48 9.70
N GLN A 114 -1.50 24.08 9.36
CA GLN A 114 -0.23 23.40 9.57
C GLN A 114 0.11 23.50 11.07
N LEU A 115 0.05 22.36 11.73
CA LEU A 115 0.37 22.23 13.15
C LEU A 115 1.73 21.53 13.32
N ASP A 116 2.34 21.66 14.50
CA ASP A 116 3.53 20.90 14.88
C ASP A 116 3.12 19.55 15.53
N ASN A 117 2.30 18.76 14.80
CA ASN A 117 1.71 17.52 15.28
C ASN A 117 1.90 16.32 14.35
N ASP A 118 2.71 16.45 13.31
CA ASP A 118 3.02 15.37 12.38
C ASP A 118 3.87 14.30 13.08
N GLY A 119 3.27 13.12 13.32
CA GLY A 119 3.94 11.97 13.91
C GLY A 119 4.68 11.14 12.87
N SER A 120 5.26 10.03 13.29
CA SER A 120 5.99 9.09 12.43
C SER A 120 5.62 7.65 12.77
N THR A 121 5.53 6.77 11.76
CA THR A 121 5.48 5.33 11.97
C THR A 121 6.88 4.76 11.71
N VAL A 122 7.53 4.30 12.77
CA VAL A 122 8.96 3.96 12.79
C VAL A 122 9.18 2.46 12.81
N HIS A 123 9.91 1.94 11.84
CA HIS A 123 10.39 0.56 11.83
C HIS A 123 11.22 0.24 13.08
N ARG A 124 10.93 -0.88 13.72
CA ARG A 124 11.70 -1.39 14.86
C ARG A 124 12.50 -2.63 14.51
N ALA A 125 11.84 -3.64 13.95
CA ALA A 125 12.47 -4.87 13.52
C ALA A 125 11.57 -5.64 12.55
N PHE A 126 12.16 -6.52 11.76
CA PHE A 126 11.46 -7.64 11.15
C PHE A 126 11.46 -8.82 12.12
N ASP A 127 10.29 -9.43 12.32
CA ASP A 127 10.14 -10.69 13.06
C ASP A 127 10.29 -11.89 12.12
N GLY A 128 10.07 -11.70 10.82
CA GLY A 128 10.28 -12.69 9.77
C GLY A 128 10.29 -12.05 8.39
N VAL A 129 11.13 -12.55 7.52
CA VAL A 129 11.15 -12.23 6.07
C VAL A 129 11.40 -13.55 5.35
N GLU A 130 10.40 -14.03 4.65
CA GLU A 130 10.45 -15.28 3.90
C GLU A 130 10.23 -15.00 2.42
N SER A 131 10.98 -15.71 1.57
CA SER A 131 10.88 -15.60 0.12
C SER A 131 10.94 -16.97 -0.51
N ALA A 132 9.88 -17.32 -1.23
CA ALA A 132 9.77 -18.50 -2.07
C ALA A 132 9.25 -18.07 -3.47
N PRO A 133 9.40 -18.89 -4.51
CA PRO A 133 9.00 -18.51 -5.87
C PRO A 133 7.52 -18.18 -6.03
N ASP A 134 6.66 -18.66 -5.16
CA ASP A 134 5.20 -18.46 -5.16
C ASP A 134 4.69 -17.52 -4.07
N LEU A 135 5.56 -17.20 -3.08
CA LEU A 135 5.16 -16.42 -1.92
C LEU A 135 6.32 -15.62 -1.33
N ILE A 136 6.07 -14.33 -1.07
CA ILE A 136 6.89 -13.54 -0.16
C ILE A 136 6.04 -13.17 1.05
N SER A 137 6.57 -13.36 2.26
CA SER A 137 5.94 -12.93 3.50
C SER A 137 6.88 -12.11 4.37
N VAL A 138 6.33 -11.07 5.00
CA VAL A 138 7.07 -10.16 5.89
C VAL A 138 6.26 -9.92 7.15
N ALA A 139 6.90 -10.12 8.31
CA ALA A 139 6.36 -9.71 9.61
C ALA A 139 7.25 -8.60 10.18
N GLU A 140 6.65 -7.47 10.53
CA GLU A 140 7.35 -6.26 10.94
C GLU A 140 6.75 -5.67 12.21
N ARG A 141 7.62 -5.19 13.10
CA ARG A 141 7.24 -4.38 14.26
C ARG A 141 7.51 -2.91 14.00
N LEU A 142 6.51 -2.08 14.28
CA LEU A 142 6.55 -0.64 14.12
C LEU A 142 6.14 0.06 15.44
N ALA A 143 6.48 1.33 15.56
CA ALA A 143 5.97 2.20 16.61
C ALA A 143 5.45 3.51 16.00
N TRP A 144 4.30 3.97 16.47
CA TRP A 144 3.76 5.28 16.10
C TRP A 144 4.22 6.28 17.14
N VAL A 145 5.06 7.18 16.69
CA VAL A 145 5.75 8.16 17.53
C VAL A 145 5.23 9.54 17.20
N THR A 146 4.74 10.25 18.19
CA THR A 146 4.25 11.62 18.02
C THR A 146 5.38 12.57 17.68
N ARG A 147 5.05 13.79 17.29
CA ARG A 147 6.04 14.87 17.05
C ARG A 147 6.92 15.14 18.27
N GLN A 148 6.38 14.94 19.49
CA GLN A 148 7.08 15.15 20.75
C GLN A 148 7.98 13.97 21.16
N GLY A 149 7.92 12.85 20.42
CA GLY A 149 8.74 11.67 20.68
C GLY A 149 8.06 10.57 21.49
N ASP A 150 6.80 10.77 21.87
CA ASP A 150 6.04 9.76 22.64
C ASP A 150 5.55 8.62 21.75
N THR A 151 5.73 7.40 22.18
CA THR A 151 5.16 6.24 21.49
C THR A 151 3.70 6.05 21.92
N TRP A 152 2.77 6.29 20.98
CA TRP A 152 1.35 6.12 21.25
C TRP A 152 0.83 4.73 20.89
N PHE A 153 1.33 4.13 19.80
CA PHE A 153 0.97 2.77 19.40
C PHE A 153 2.20 1.93 19.09
N THR A 154 2.12 0.64 19.39
CA THR A 154 2.98 -0.37 18.77
C THR A 154 2.18 -1.09 17.70
N GLU A 155 2.77 -1.37 16.56
CA GLU A 155 2.13 -2.04 15.44
C GLU A 155 2.87 -3.32 15.08
N ARG A 156 2.10 -4.38 14.77
CA ARG A 156 2.54 -5.53 14.02
C ARG A 156 1.95 -5.43 12.62
N ARG A 157 2.81 -5.42 11.63
CA ARG A 157 2.42 -5.41 10.22
C ARG A 157 2.80 -6.73 9.60
N ARG A 158 1.88 -7.29 8.82
CA ARG A 158 2.14 -8.47 8.00
C ARG A 158 1.87 -8.13 6.55
N LEU A 159 2.78 -8.57 5.69
CA LEU A 159 2.69 -8.41 4.25
C LEU A 159 2.81 -9.79 3.62
N ARG A 160 2.00 -10.05 2.61
CA ARG A 160 2.06 -11.27 1.83
C ARG A 160 1.92 -10.89 0.36
N VAL A 161 2.80 -11.41 -0.49
CA VAL A 161 2.76 -11.13 -1.93
C VAL A 161 2.74 -12.45 -2.67
N THR A 162 1.78 -12.58 -3.58
CA THR A 162 1.61 -13.72 -4.49
C THR A 162 1.44 -13.23 -5.91
N ALA A 163 1.81 -14.03 -6.90
CA ALA A 163 1.65 -13.72 -8.32
C ALA A 163 0.65 -14.69 -8.97
N ALA A 164 -0.13 -14.18 -9.92
CA ALA A 164 -1.05 -14.92 -10.77
C ALA A 164 -0.79 -14.55 -12.24
N PRO A 165 0.34 -15.01 -12.83
CA PRO A 165 0.78 -14.59 -14.17
C PRO A 165 -0.24 -14.94 -15.26
N GLU A 166 -0.98 -16.00 -15.10
CA GLU A 166 -2.04 -16.43 -16.01
C GLU A 166 -3.22 -15.45 -16.07
N ARG A 167 -3.30 -14.55 -15.06
CA ARG A 167 -4.27 -13.44 -15.01
C ARG A 167 -3.63 -12.09 -15.27
N GLY A 168 -2.32 -12.04 -15.57
CA GLY A 168 -1.57 -10.79 -15.67
C GLY A 168 -1.59 -9.97 -14.38
N ALA A 169 -1.65 -10.62 -13.21
CA ALA A 169 -1.88 -9.95 -11.92
C ALA A 169 -0.98 -10.49 -10.80
N TRP A 170 -0.82 -9.68 -9.77
CA TRP A 170 -0.24 -10.07 -8.48
C TRP A 170 -1.00 -9.41 -7.33
N THR A 171 -0.89 -9.97 -6.14
CA THR A 171 -1.66 -9.54 -4.98
C THR A 171 -0.73 -9.21 -3.81
N LEU A 172 -0.98 -8.06 -3.18
CA LEU A 172 -0.45 -7.70 -1.86
C LEU A 172 -1.57 -7.87 -0.82
N VAL A 173 -1.41 -8.79 0.14
CA VAL A 173 -2.19 -8.77 1.37
C VAL A 173 -1.45 -7.92 2.39
N PHE A 174 -2.14 -6.94 2.92
CA PHE A 174 -1.67 -6.02 3.94
C PHE A 174 -2.49 -6.20 5.22
N GLU A 175 -1.81 -6.50 6.33
CA GLU A 175 -2.42 -6.55 7.65
C GLU A 175 -1.69 -5.59 8.59
N THR A 176 -2.45 -4.82 9.36
CA THR A 176 -1.95 -3.98 10.45
C THR A 176 -2.72 -4.26 11.72
N SER A 177 -1.99 -4.50 12.81
CA SER A 177 -2.54 -4.64 14.17
C SER A 177 -1.80 -3.66 15.08
N PHE A 178 -2.47 -2.59 15.51
CA PHE A 178 -1.85 -1.56 16.32
C PHE A 178 -2.51 -1.44 17.69
N THR A 179 -1.67 -1.44 18.73
CA THR A 179 -2.08 -1.47 20.13
C THR A 179 -1.79 -0.13 20.80
N ASN A 180 -2.81 0.48 21.42
CA ASN A 180 -2.64 1.70 22.21
C ASN A 180 -1.73 1.46 23.42
N ARG A 181 -0.64 2.22 23.51
CA ARG A 181 0.35 2.18 24.60
C ARG A 181 0.25 3.37 25.55
N THR A 182 -0.69 4.27 25.31
CA THR A 182 -0.95 5.40 26.21
C THR A 182 -1.81 4.95 27.41
N GLY A 183 -1.83 5.75 28.47
CA GLY A 183 -2.70 5.51 29.62
C GLY A 183 -4.16 5.97 29.41
N THR A 184 -4.53 6.46 28.22
CA THR A 184 -5.85 7.02 27.93
C THR A 184 -6.40 6.48 26.61
N ALA A 185 -7.72 6.57 26.42
CA ALA A 185 -8.34 6.22 25.15
C ALA A 185 -7.98 7.26 24.09
N VAL A 186 -7.47 6.80 22.94
CA VAL A 186 -7.10 7.66 21.81
C VAL A 186 -8.22 7.62 20.76
N PRO A 187 -8.89 8.74 20.47
CA PRO A 187 -9.86 8.81 19.39
C PRO A 187 -9.15 8.81 18.04
N ILE A 188 -9.67 8.04 17.06
CA ILE A 188 -9.19 7.96 15.70
C ILE A 188 -10.35 8.32 14.78
N GLY A 189 -10.15 9.29 13.92
CA GLY A 189 -11.15 9.79 12.99
C GLY A 189 -10.57 10.29 11.69
N SER A 190 -11.29 11.17 11.04
CA SER A 190 -10.96 11.77 9.75
C SER A 190 -11.34 13.24 9.73
N PRO A 191 -10.98 14.02 8.71
CA PRO A 191 -11.51 15.36 8.55
C PRO A 191 -13.05 15.41 8.45
N THR A 192 -13.72 14.33 8.01
CA THR A 192 -15.19 14.27 8.02
C THR A 192 -15.72 14.23 9.44
N THR A 193 -15.11 13.50 10.36
CA THR A 193 -15.51 13.50 11.76
C THR A 193 -15.27 14.85 12.45
N GLU A 194 -14.36 15.68 11.86
CA GLU A 194 -14.13 17.07 12.26
C GLU A 194 -15.04 18.07 11.52
N GLY A 195 -16.00 17.58 10.73
CA GLY A 195 -17.04 18.40 10.10
C GLY A 195 -16.76 18.81 8.64
N ARG A 196 -15.70 18.28 8.01
CA ARG A 196 -15.48 18.51 6.58
C ARG A 196 -16.22 17.46 5.74
N PRO A 197 -17.23 17.82 4.93
CA PRO A 197 -17.95 16.86 4.11
C PRO A 197 -17.03 16.12 3.11
N ASN A 198 -17.27 14.86 2.87
CA ASN A 198 -16.61 14.04 1.85
C ASN A 198 -15.07 14.07 1.92
N ALA A 199 -14.51 14.08 3.13
CA ALA A 199 -13.08 14.09 3.40
C ALA A 199 -12.70 12.99 4.42
N GLY A 200 -13.37 11.85 4.35
CA GLY A 200 -13.19 10.71 5.25
C GLY A 200 -11.94 9.88 4.95
N TYR A 201 -10.85 10.49 4.45
CA TYR A 201 -9.62 9.76 4.17
C TYR A 201 -8.91 9.34 5.46
N GLY A 202 -8.21 8.22 5.38
CA GLY A 202 -7.46 7.60 6.48
C GLY A 202 -7.63 6.09 6.47
N GLY A 203 -6.52 5.39 6.24
CA GLY A 203 -6.46 3.94 6.06
C GLY A 203 -5.33 3.54 5.13
N LEU A 204 -5.49 2.47 4.38
CA LEU A 204 -4.53 2.03 3.36
C LEU A 204 -4.71 2.87 2.08
N PHE A 205 -4.04 3.99 2.04
CA PHE A 205 -4.18 4.97 0.96
C PHE A 205 -3.25 4.67 -0.20
N TRP A 206 -3.79 4.64 -1.41
CA TRP A 206 -3.06 4.61 -2.66
C TRP A 206 -3.15 5.95 -3.41
N ARG A 207 -2.01 6.41 -3.93
CA ARG A 207 -1.90 7.51 -4.88
C ARG A 207 -1.45 6.98 -6.24
N GLY A 208 -2.30 7.10 -7.24
CA GLY A 208 -2.02 6.71 -8.62
C GLY A 208 -1.19 7.73 -9.40
N PRO A 209 -0.65 7.32 -10.56
CA PRO A 209 0.03 8.22 -11.51
C PRO A 209 -0.89 9.36 -11.96
N ARG A 210 -0.29 10.47 -12.43
CA ARG A 210 -1.10 11.59 -12.96
C ARG A 210 -1.89 11.22 -14.20
N SER A 211 -1.37 10.35 -15.03
CA SER A 211 -2.05 9.80 -16.20
C SER A 211 -3.36 9.07 -15.87
N PHE A 212 -3.51 8.62 -14.60
CA PHE A 212 -4.74 7.95 -14.15
C PHE A 212 -5.84 8.94 -13.76
N SER A 213 -5.60 10.27 -13.78
CA SER A 213 -6.67 11.25 -13.56
C SER A 213 -7.76 11.11 -14.62
N GLY A 214 -9.02 11.05 -14.18
CA GLY A 214 -10.17 10.75 -15.05
C GLY A 214 -10.37 9.26 -15.31
N GLY A 215 -9.63 8.38 -14.59
CA GLY A 215 -9.83 6.92 -14.66
C GLY A 215 -11.16 6.47 -14.10
N ARG A 216 -11.54 5.23 -14.40
CA ARG A 216 -12.83 4.65 -14.02
C ARG A 216 -12.73 3.97 -12.66
N VAL A 217 -13.74 4.18 -11.84
CA VAL A 217 -13.89 3.54 -10.53
C VAL A 217 -14.98 2.47 -10.62
N HIS A 218 -14.69 1.27 -10.09
CA HIS A 218 -15.62 0.16 -10.01
C HIS A 218 -15.80 -0.28 -8.55
N ALA A 219 -17.00 -0.68 -8.19
CA ALA A 219 -17.32 -1.30 -6.91
C ALA A 219 -18.39 -2.39 -7.13
N GLU A 220 -18.72 -3.17 -6.13
CA GLU A 220 -19.73 -4.20 -6.30
C GLU A 220 -21.06 -3.60 -6.79
N GLY A 221 -21.48 -4.03 -7.98
CA GLY A 221 -22.74 -3.61 -8.61
C GLY A 221 -22.80 -2.14 -9.05
N SER A 222 -21.69 -1.39 -9.05
CA SER A 222 -21.68 0.01 -9.46
C SER A 222 -20.35 0.44 -10.04
N GLU A 223 -20.38 1.47 -10.89
CA GLU A 223 -19.20 2.11 -11.46
C GLU A 223 -19.41 3.63 -11.57
N GLY A 224 -18.33 4.39 -11.57
CA GLY A 224 -18.39 5.85 -11.62
C GLY A 224 -17.01 6.51 -11.64
N ASP A 225 -16.93 7.67 -11.00
CA ASP A 225 -15.72 8.45 -10.81
C ASP A 225 -15.70 9.06 -9.38
N ASP A 226 -15.61 10.39 -9.22
CA ASP A 226 -15.65 11.06 -7.91
C ASP A 226 -17.00 10.89 -7.17
N ASP A 227 -18.06 10.50 -7.82
CA ASP A 227 -19.38 10.23 -7.24
C ASP A 227 -19.42 8.94 -6.41
N MET A 228 -18.42 8.07 -6.61
CA MET A 228 -18.21 6.87 -5.79
C MET A 228 -17.67 7.17 -4.38
N MET A 229 -17.39 8.45 -4.07
CA MET A 229 -16.91 8.88 -2.75
C MET A 229 -17.89 8.51 -1.63
N GLY A 230 -17.39 7.80 -0.61
CA GLY A 230 -18.17 7.38 0.55
C GLY A 230 -19.03 6.15 0.33
N THR A 231 -19.01 5.55 -0.86
CA THR A 231 -19.69 4.26 -1.14
C THR A 231 -19.21 3.19 -0.17
N ARG A 232 -20.12 2.34 0.32
CA ARG A 232 -19.80 1.11 1.02
C ARG A 232 -19.78 -0.05 0.04
N SER A 233 -18.68 -0.77 0.00
CA SER A 233 -18.50 -1.93 -0.89
C SER A 233 -17.44 -2.86 -0.32
N PRO A 234 -17.53 -4.18 -0.52
CA PRO A 234 -16.47 -5.12 -0.12
C PRO A 234 -15.18 -4.93 -0.91
N TRP A 235 -15.24 -4.27 -2.06
CA TRP A 235 -14.06 -3.95 -2.85
C TRP A 235 -14.28 -2.66 -3.67
N MET A 236 -13.15 -2.05 -4.07
CA MET A 236 -13.12 -0.91 -5.00
C MET A 236 -11.96 -1.06 -5.97
N GLY A 237 -12.26 -0.98 -7.26
CA GLY A 237 -11.31 -1.00 -8.36
C GLY A 237 -11.08 0.39 -8.94
N PHE A 238 -9.88 0.63 -9.43
CA PHE A 238 -9.51 1.82 -10.20
C PHE A 238 -8.82 1.40 -11.48
N VAL A 239 -9.31 1.87 -12.61
CA VAL A 239 -8.76 1.60 -13.94
C VAL A 239 -8.22 2.89 -14.54
N GLY A 240 -6.93 2.88 -14.88
CA GLY A 240 -6.25 4.04 -15.43
C GLY A 240 -5.43 3.70 -16.68
N ARG A 241 -5.20 4.72 -17.51
CA ARG A 241 -4.40 4.63 -18.73
C ARG A 241 -3.04 5.28 -18.53
N HIS A 242 -2.01 4.67 -19.08
CA HIS A 242 -0.65 5.18 -19.00
C HIS A 242 -0.36 6.23 -20.06
N ASP A 243 0.40 7.30 -19.68
CA ASP A 243 1.00 8.21 -20.64
C ASP A 243 2.16 7.53 -21.35
N GLY A 244 2.36 7.86 -22.61
CA GLY A 244 3.49 7.36 -23.41
C GLY A 244 3.35 5.91 -23.88
N THR A 245 2.29 5.20 -23.48
CA THR A 245 1.91 3.88 -24.00
C THR A 245 0.41 3.83 -24.24
N ASP A 246 -0.05 2.82 -25.00
CA ASP A 246 -1.49 2.58 -25.17
C ASP A 246 -2.05 1.61 -24.13
N ARG A 247 -1.24 1.30 -23.10
CA ARG A 247 -1.60 0.35 -22.06
C ARG A 247 -2.42 0.99 -20.96
N SER A 248 -3.17 0.16 -20.29
CA SER A 248 -3.94 0.49 -19.09
C SER A 248 -3.57 -0.48 -17.97
N SER A 249 -3.89 -0.13 -16.76
CA SER A 249 -3.76 -1.02 -15.60
C SER A 249 -4.97 -0.87 -14.68
N SER A 250 -5.24 -1.93 -13.93
CA SER A 250 -6.31 -1.98 -12.94
C SER A 250 -5.73 -2.30 -11.57
N LEU A 251 -6.20 -1.59 -10.56
CA LEU A 251 -5.93 -1.92 -9.14
C LEU A 251 -7.26 -2.18 -8.45
N VAL A 252 -7.36 -3.30 -7.75
CA VAL A 252 -8.55 -3.63 -6.97
C VAL A 252 -8.17 -3.80 -5.51
N PHE A 253 -8.81 -3.02 -4.65
CA PHE A 253 -8.66 -3.07 -3.20
C PHE A 253 -9.82 -3.86 -2.62
N VAL A 254 -9.54 -4.83 -1.77
CA VAL A 254 -10.53 -5.72 -1.15
C VAL A 254 -10.48 -5.54 0.35
N ASP A 255 -11.62 -5.27 0.94
CA ASP A 255 -11.83 -5.15 2.38
C ASP A 255 -12.09 -6.55 2.97
N ALA A 256 -11.30 -6.98 3.96
CA ALA A 256 -11.49 -8.30 4.55
C ALA A 256 -12.85 -8.39 5.28
N PRO A 257 -13.59 -9.51 5.13
CA PRO A 257 -14.93 -9.64 5.72
C PRO A 257 -14.96 -9.54 7.25
N ASP A 258 -13.84 -9.78 7.92
CA ASP A 258 -13.69 -9.69 9.38
C ASP A 258 -13.16 -8.32 9.86
N ASN A 259 -12.96 -7.37 8.96
CA ASN A 259 -12.61 -6.01 9.36
C ASN A 259 -13.76 -5.34 10.13
N PRO A 260 -13.46 -4.57 11.18
CA PRO A 260 -14.46 -3.76 11.84
C PRO A 260 -15.16 -2.81 10.85
N GLY A 261 -16.50 -2.87 10.82
CA GLY A 261 -17.32 -2.02 9.92
C GLY A 261 -17.37 -2.46 8.48
N HIS A 262 -16.97 -3.72 8.16
CA HIS A 262 -17.15 -4.30 6.82
C HIS A 262 -18.62 -4.27 6.36
N PRO A 263 -18.92 -3.94 5.09
CA PRO A 263 -18.02 -3.39 4.10
C PRO A 263 -17.66 -1.92 4.41
N VAL A 264 -16.39 -1.61 4.24
CA VAL A 264 -15.83 -0.28 4.56
C VAL A 264 -16.40 0.82 3.65
N ARG A 265 -16.39 2.08 4.13
CA ARG A 265 -16.54 3.23 3.22
C ARG A 265 -15.25 3.51 2.48
N TRP A 266 -15.36 3.93 1.24
CA TRP A 266 -14.22 4.23 0.39
C TRP A 266 -14.03 5.73 0.23
N PHE A 267 -12.81 6.21 0.47
CA PHE A 267 -12.39 7.51 -0.01
C PHE A 267 -11.73 7.33 -1.38
N VAL A 268 -12.29 7.97 -2.39
CA VAL A 268 -11.82 7.86 -3.79
C VAL A 268 -11.79 9.22 -4.45
N ARG A 269 -10.82 9.44 -5.31
CA ARG A 269 -10.76 10.55 -6.25
C ARG A 269 -10.30 10.04 -7.60
N SER A 270 -10.91 10.54 -8.64
CA SER A 270 -10.55 10.29 -10.03
C SER A 270 -10.25 11.58 -10.78
N GLY A 271 -11.11 12.59 -10.68
CA GLY A 271 -11.05 13.80 -11.51
C GLY A 271 -9.79 14.64 -11.32
N ILE A 272 -9.45 15.00 -10.07
CA ILE A 272 -8.27 15.86 -9.79
C ILE A 272 -6.98 15.06 -9.63
N PHE A 273 -7.07 13.85 -9.19
CA PHE A 273 -6.00 12.85 -9.10
C PHE A 273 -6.57 11.48 -8.79
N ALA A 274 -5.86 10.43 -9.20
CA ALA A 274 -6.24 9.07 -8.88
C ALA A 274 -5.86 8.71 -7.44
N CYS A 275 -6.83 8.29 -6.64
CA CYS A 275 -6.59 7.64 -5.35
C CYS A 275 -7.74 6.72 -4.94
N VAL A 276 -7.41 5.69 -4.18
CA VAL A 276 -8.35 4.80 -3.49
C VAL A 276 -7.85 4.60 -2.06
N CYS A 277 -8.78 4.61 -1.10
CA CYS A 277 -8.48 4.34 0.29
C CYS A 277 -9.67 3.64 0.95
N PRO A 278 -9.57 2.38 1.37
CA PRO A 278 -10.49 1.83 2.36
C PRO A 278 -10.35 2.67 3.63
N ALA A 279 -11.45 3.30 4.05
CA ALA A 279 -11.44 4.34 5.06
C ALA A 279 -12.28 3.93 6.30
N PRO A 280 -11.74 3.12 7.20
CA PRO A 280 -12.48 2.59 8.35
C PRO A 280 -12.92 3.66 9.35
N PHE A 281 -12.37 4.86 9.26
CA PHE A 281 -12.69 6.00 10.12
C PHE A 281 -13.36 7.14 9.33
N PHE A 282 -14.06 6.82 8.24
CA PHE A 282 -14.58 7.80 7.28
C PHE A 282 -15.46 8.87 7.96
N ASP A 283 -16.50 8.45 8.67
CA ASP A 283 -17.53 9.31 9.28
C ASP A 283 -17.80 8.98 10.76
N GLU A 284 -17.07 8.01 11.33
CA GLU A 284 -17.19 7.60 12.71
C GLU A 284 -15.84 7.67 13.44
N VAL A 285 -15.87 8.14 14.70
CA VAL A 285 -14.69 8.15 15.55
C VAL A 285 -14.61 6.82 16.29
N VAL A 286 -13.53 6.07 16.05
CA VAL A 286 -13.21 4.88 16.84
C VAL A 286 -12.30 5.24 18.00
N ARG A 287 -12.63 4.80 19.21
CA ARG A 287 -11.81 5.02 20.40
C ARG A 287 -10.99 3.78 20.69
N ALA A 288 -9.67 3.91 20.60
CA ALA A 288 -8.76 2.86 21.03
C ALA A 288 -8.50 3.02 22.53
N ASP A 289 -9.08 2.16 23.37
CA ASP A 289 -8.85 2.17 24.81
C ASP A 289 -7.39 1.79 25.16
N PRO A 290 -6.89 2.11 26.37
CA PRO A 290 -5.57 1.69 26.81
C PRO A 290 -5.38 0.18 26.68
N GLY A 291 -4.34 -0.26 25.98
CA GLY A 291 -4.04 -1.66 25.71
C GLY A 291 -4.90 -2.33 24.63
N ALA A 292 -5.94 -1.65 24.12
CA ALA A 292 -6.75 -2.17 23.01
C ALA A 292 -5.92 -2.27 21.71
N THR A 293 -6.18 -3.34 20.96
CA THR A 293 -5.59 -3.57 19.64
C THR A 293 -6.66 -3.46 18.56
N LEU A 294 -6.40 -2.67 17.54
CA LEU A 294 -7.21 -2.58 16.33
C LEU A 294 -6.50 -3.30 15.19
N THR A 295 -7.22 -4.15 14.47
CA THR A 295 -6.67 -4.93 13.34
C THR A 295 -7.49 -4.66 12.10
N TYR A 296 -6.80 -4.42 10.99
CA TYR A 296 -7.37 -4.24 9.65
C TYR A 296 -6.57 -5.03 8.63
N ARG A 297 -7.27 -5.68 7.70
CA ARG A 297 -6.70 -6.49 6.62
C ARG A 297 -7.28 -6.10 5.28
N TYR A 298 -6.43 -5.98 4.28
CA TYR A 298 -6.83 -5.63 2.91
C TYR A 298 -6.01 -6.44 1.92
N ALA A 299 -6.61 -6.75 0.76
CA ALA A 299 -5.83 -7.16 -0.40
C ALA A 299 -5.79 -6.04 -1.43
N VAL A 300 -4.67 -5.89 -2.11
CA VAL A 300 -4.50 -5.02 -3.27
C VAL A 300 -4.05 -5.88 -4.43
N VAL A 301 -4.92 -6.04 -5.42
CA VAL A 301 -4.62 -6.75 -6.67
C VAL A 301 -4.19 -5.74 -7.71
N VAL A 302 -3.00 -5.94 -8.28
CA VAL A 302 -2.42 -5.10 -9.33
C VAL A 302 -2.39 -5.90 -10.61
N ALA A 303 -3.08 -5.43 -11.65
CA ALA A 303 -3.26 -6.16 -12.89
C ALA A 303 -2.91 -5.33 -14.12
N ASP A 304 -2.37 -5.98 -15.14
CA ASP A 304 -2.23 -5.45 -16.47
C ASP A 304 -3.59 -5.30 -17.15
N GLY A 305 -3.74 -4.29 -17.97
CA GLY A 305 -4.93 -4.10 -18.80
C GLY A 305 -6.04 -3.29 -18.12
N ALA A 306 -7.02 -2.93 -18.94
CA ALA A 306 -8.26 -2.29 -18.51
C ALA A 306 -9.31 -3.38 -18.24
N HIS A 307 -9.73 -3.48 -16.99
CA HIS A 307 -10.81 -4.40 -16.59
C HIS A 307 -12.11 -3.61 -16.42
N ASP A 308 -13.18 -4.16 -16.97
CA ASP A 308 -14.53 -3.67 -16.74
C ASP A 308 -15.06 -4.12 -15.36
N GLN A 309 -16.33 -3.91 -15.11
CA GLN A 309 -17.01 -4.26 -13.86
C GLN A 309 -16.81 -5.75 -13.49
N ASP A 310 -17.03 -6.66 -14.43
CA ASP A 310 -16.92 -8.10 -14.20
C ASP A 310 -15.46 -8.52 -14.02
N GLY A 311 -14.55 -7.93 -14.79
CA GLY A 311 -13.10 -8.14 -14.66
C GLY A 311 -12.55 -7.66 -13.32
N CYS A 312 -13.00 -6.48 -12.83
CA CYS A 312 -12.65 -5.99 -11.49
C CYS A 312 -13.22 -6.90 -10.40
N GLY A 313 -14.46 -7.42 -10.58
CA GLY A 313 -15.04 -8.42 -9.69
C GLY A 313 -14.23 -9.71 -9.61
N ALA A 314 -13.77 -10.22 -10.75
CA ALA A 314 -12.90 -11.41 -10.79
C ALA A 314 -11.53 -11.19 -10.14
N LEU A 315 -10.97 -9.96 -10.21
CA LEU A 315 -9.77 -9.58 -9.47
C LEU A 315 -10.07 -9.44 -7.97
N ALA A 316 -11.25 -8.95 -7.59
CA ALA A 316 -11.66 -8.89 -6.19
C ALA A 316 -11.77 -10.29 -5.57
N ASP A 317 -12.31 -11.27 -6.30
CA ASP A 317 -12.37 -12.67 -5.88
C ASP A 317 -10.96 -13.27 -5.68
N LEU A 318 -10.00 -12.91 -6.55
CA LEU A 318 -8.60 -13.30 -6.36
C LEU A 318 -8.05 -12.73 -5.05
N GLY A 319 -8.25 -11.43 -4.79
CA GLY A 319 -7.82 -10.78 -3.56
C GLY A 319 -8.48 -11.36 -2.31
N LEU A 320 -9.77 -11.67 -2.37
CA LEU A 320 -10.50 -12.32 -1.28
C LEU A 320 -9.95 -13.71 -0.97
N GLY A 321 -9.62 -14.49 -2.02
CA GLY A 321 -8.98 -15.79 -1.87
C GLY A 321 -7.62 -15.69 -1.17
N GLU A 322 -6.82 -14.67 -1.48
CA GLU A 322 -5.52 -14.44 -0.81
C GLU A 322 -5.69 -14.00 0.66
N LEU A 323 -6.71 -13.18 0.97
CA LEU A 323 -7.05 -12.83 2.36
C LEU A 323 -7.42 -14.08 3.19
N GLY A 324 -8.17 -15.03 2.61
CA GLY A 324 -8.48 -16.32 3.25
C GLY A 324 -7.22 -17.13 3.52
N ARG A 325 -6.36 -17.33 2.52
CA ARG A 325 -5.08 -18.06 2.68
C ARG A 325 -4.16 -17.42 3.72
N ALA A 326 -4.11 -16.09 3.78
CA ALA A 326 -3.30 -15.39 4.77
C ALA A 326 -3.83 -15.55 6.22
N ALA A 327 -5.13 -15.78 6.40
CA ALA A 327 -5.72 -16.05 7.71
C ALA A 327 -5.38 -17.46 8.21
N ASP A 328 -5.34 -18.43 7.30
CA ASP A 328 -5.08 -19.86 7.60
C ASP A 328 -3.59 -20.15 7.84
N ASP A 329 -2.69 -19.33 7.26
CA ASP A 329 -1.24 -19.48 7.37
C ASP A 329 -0.60 -18.20 7.94
N PRO A 330 -0.75 -17.94 9.24
CA PRO A 330 -0.11 -16.80 9.87
C PRO A 330 1.41 -16.96 9.82
N VAL A 331 2.13 -15.96 9.30
CA VAL A 331 3.60 -15.90 9.35
C VAL A 331 4.06 -16.32 10.73
N ARG A 332 4.87 -17.38 10.82
CA ARG A 332 5.41 -17.87 12.11
C ARG A 332 6.25 -16.75 12.71
N VAL A 333 5.74 -16.14 13.76
CA VAL A 333 6.51 -15.20 14.58
C VAL A 333 7.41 -16.05 15.48
N ALA A 334 8.73 -15.90 15.38
CA ALA A 334 9.62 -16.45 16.39
C ALA A 334 9.24 -15.80 17.74
N GLU A 335 8.93 -16.63 18.74
CA GLU A 335 8.58 -16.20 20.11
C GLU A 335 9.75 -15.46 20.79
#